data_0c6d4777b701473fefc4901245288fc1
#
_entry.id   0c6d4777b701473fefc4901245288fc1
#
_cell.length_a   1.000
_cell.length_b   1.000
_cell.length_c   1.000
_cell.angle_alpha   90.00
_cell.angle_beta   90.00
_cell.angle_gamma   90.00
#
_symmetry.space_group_name_H-M   'P 1'
#
loop_
_entity.id
_entity.type
_entity.pdbx_description
1 polymer ?
#
loop_
_entity_poly.entity_id
_entity_poly.type
_entity_poly.pdbx_seq_one_letter_code
_entity_poly.pdbx_strand_id
1 'polypeptide(L)'
;TDVPFADIIEEFLRAEVGGFSFEAASPRHAHEWRVWQDHALPEGTVIYPGVVSHSTNAVEHPRLVADRIIQFAEVVGPENVIASTDCGLGGRLHPQIAWAKLQSLVEGADIATRELF
;
A
#
# COMPACT_ATOMS: atom_id res chain seq x y z
N THR A 1 20.38 2.52 -3.86
CA THR A 1 20.24 2.00 -2.50
C THR A 1 18.90 2.38 -1.90
N ASP A 2 18.28 1.44 -1.25
CA ASP A 2 16.96 1.62 -0.68
C ASP A 2 17.08 2.09 0.77
N VAL A 3 16.22 3.02 1.18
CA VAL A 3 16.25 3.59 2.52
C VAL A 3 15.07 3.03 3.32
N PRO A 4 15.31 2.53 4.56
CA PRO A 4 14.20 2.10 5.40
C PRO A 4 13.23 3.25 5.67
N PHE A 5 11.95 2.97 5.58
CA PHE A 5 10.91 3.98 5.77
C PHE A 5 10.98 4.60 7.17
N ALA A 6 11.35 3.81 8.18
CA ALA A 6 11.50 4.30 9.54
C ALA A 6 12.51 5.45 9.65
N ASP A 7 13.50 5.51 8.76
CA ASP A 7 14.54 6.55 8.79
C ASP A 7 14.05 7.89 8.24
N ILE A 8 12.98 7.91 7.48
CA ILE A 8 12.48 9.12 6.80
C ILE A 8 11.05 9.50 7.20
N ILE A 9 10.39 8.70 8.04
CA ILE A 9 8.97 8.90 8.34
C ILE A 9 8.69 10.28 8.97
N GLU A 10 9.57 10.79 9.81
CA GLU A 10 9.35 12.08 10.45
C GLU A 10 9.35 13.23 9.44
N GLU A 11 10.33 13.25 8.53
CA GLU A 11 10.39 14.25 7.46
C GLU A 11 9.22 14.09 6.50
N PHE A 12 8.86 12.85 6.20
CA PHE A 12 7.74 12.51 5.33
C PHE A 12 6.43 13.09 5.89
N LEU A 13 6.20 12.97 7.19
CA LEU A 13 5.00 13.47 7.84
C LEU A 13 4.97 14.99 8.02
N ARG A 14 6.12 15.67 7.91
CA ARG A 14 6.17 17.13 7.95
C ARG A 14 5.66 17.78 6.67
N ALA A 15 5.56 17.03 5.59
CA ALA A 15 5.00 17.56 4.35
C ALA A 15 3.51 17.84 4.56
N GLU A 16 3.09 19.07 4.30
CA GLU A 16 1.69 19.51 4.46
C GLU A 16 0.90 19.14 3.20
N VAL A 17 0.59 17.86 3.05
CA VAL A 17 -0.14 17.31 1.89
C VAL A 17 -1.36 16.52 2.37
N GLY A 18 -2.32 16.32 1.47
CA GLY A 18 -3.56 15.60 1.79
C GLY A 18 -3.40 14.09 1.83
N GLY A 19 -2.32 13.56 1.26
CA GLY A 19 -2.08 12.13 1.23
C GLY A 19 -0.65 11.78 0.93
N PHE A 20 -0.26 10.55 1.32
CA PHE A 20 1.09 10.03 1.12
C PHE A 20 1.02 8.70 0.39
N SER A 21 1.85 8.54 -0.65
CA SER A 21 1.95 7.29 -1.41
C SER A 21 3.34 6.69 -1.21
N PHE A 22 3.41 5.37 -0.99
CA PHE A 22 4.67 4.69 -0.75
C PHE A 22 4.57 3.21 -1.10
N GLU A 23 5.72 2.58 -1.36
CA GLU A 23 5.80 1.15 -1.60
C GLU A 23 5.57 0.37 -0.32
N ALA A 24 4.76 -0.68 -0.38
CA ALA A 24 4.48 -1.55 0.75
C ALA A 24 4.23 -3.01 0.36
N ALA A 25 4.36 -3.34 -0.92
CA ALA A 25 4.12 -4.70 -1.41
C ALA A 25 5.41 -5.47 -1.72
N SER A 26 6.52 -4.77 -1.97
CA SER A 26 7.78 -5.44 -2.26
C SER A 26 8.35 -6.10 -0.99
N PRO A 27 9.14 -7.17 -1.13
CA PRO A 27 9.76 -7.82 0.04
C PRO A 27 10.64 -6.88 0.88
N ARG A 28 11.11 -5.78 0.29
CA ARG A 28 11.92 -4.80 1.01
C ARG A 28 11.12 -3.93 1.96
N HIS A 29 9.84 -3.73 1.67
CA HIS A 29 9.00 -2.76 2.37
C HIS A 29 7.72 -3.34 2.96
N ALA A 30 7.38 -4.60 2.66
CA ALA A 30 6.12 -5.19 3.07
C ALA A 30 5.91 -5.23 4.59
N HIS A 31 6.99 -5.22 5.37
CA HIS A 31 6.94 -5.20 6.83
C HIS A 31 6.76 -3.79 7.41
N GLU A 32 6.89 -2.76 6.59
CA GLU A 32 6.99 -1.37 7.07
C GLU A 32 5.65 -0.76 7.49
N TRP A 33 4.54 -1.49 7.32
CA TRP A 33 3.26 -1.08 7.91
C TRP A 33 3.39 -0.85 9.42
N ARG A 34 4.36 -1.54 10.07
CA ARG A 34 4.63 -1.41 11.50
C ARG A 34 5.13 -0.02 11.89
N VAL A 35 5.74 0.70 10.96
CA VAL A 35 6.22 2.07 11.22
C VAL A 35 5.07 2.96 11.64
N TRP A 36 3.87 2.74 11.08
CA TRP A 36 2.69 3.51 11.41
C TRP A 36 2.13 3.22 12.81
N GLN A 37 2.58 2.15 13.46
CA GLN A 37 2.21 1.88 14.85
C GLN A 37 2.86 2.87 15.81
N ASP A 38 4.01 3.44 15.44
CA ASP A 38 4.80 4.35 16.27
C ASP A 38 4.67 5.82 15.84
N HIS A 39 3.97 6.08 14.73
CA HIS A 39 3.83 7.42 14.17
C HIS A 39 2.38 7.67 13.79
N ALA A 40 1.76 8.66 14.41
CA ALA A 40 0.37 8.99 14.14
C ALA A 40 0.22 9.65 12.76
N LEU A 41 -0.76 9.21 11.99
CA LEU A 41 -1.13 9.88 10.75
C LEU A 41 -1.83 11.20 11.09
N PRO A 42 -1.41 12.35 10.51
CA PRO A 42 -2.08 13.61 10.76
C PRO A 42 -3.55 13.55 10.39
N GLU A 43 -4.39 14.19 11.20
CA GLU A 43 -5.83 14.25 10.96
C GLU A 43 -6.14 14.86 9.60
N GLY A 44 -7.08 14.26 8.88
CA GLY A 44 -7.47 14.72 7.54
C GLY A 44 -6.56 14.25 6.41
N THR A 45 -5.52 13.46 6.71
CA THR A 45 -4.64 12.87 5.70
C THR A 45 -5.01 11.42 5.41
N VAL A 46 -4.72 10.97 4.20
CA VAL A 46 -4.88 9.57 3.81
C VAL A 46 -3.55 9.00 3.34
N ILE A 47 -3.41 7.68 3.38
CA ILE A 47 -2.25 7.00 2.82
C ILE A 47 -2.68 6.15 1.63
N TYR A 48 -1.76 6.04 0.68
CA TYR A 48 -1.92 5.22 -0.52
C TYR A 48 -0.81 4.17 -0.52
N PRO A 49 -0.92 3.14 0.35
CA PRO A 49 0.14 2.11 0.38
C PRO A 49 0.08 1.26 -0.88
N GLY A 50 1.23 0.95 -1.43
CA GLY A 50 1.32 -0.04 -2.49
C GLY A 50 1.02 -1.42 -1.94
N VAL A 51 -0.02 -2.06 -2.45
CA VAL A 51 -0.40 -3.41 -2.02
C VAL A 51 -0.23 -4.44 -3.13
N VAL A 52 0.19 -3.99 -4.30
CA VAL A 52 0.54 -4.81 -5.47
C VAL A 52 1.94 -4.40 -5.92
N SER A 53 2.84 -5.37 -6.07
CA SER A 53 4.23 -5.11 -6.42
C SER A 53 4.41 -4.98 -7.93
N HIS A 54 5.26 -4.04 -8.35
CA HIS A 54 5.68 -3.88 -9.74
C HIS A 54 6.94 -4.69 -10.06
N SER A 55 7.57 -5.28 -9.06
CA SER A 55 8.89 -5.91 -9.19
C SER A 55 8.85 -7.44 -9.31
N THR A 56 7.69 -8.03 -9.42
CA THR A 56 7.53 -9.48 -9.58
C THR A 56 6.45 -9.79 -10.61
N ASN A 57 6.61 -10.92 -11.31
CA ASN A 57 5.61 -11.44 -12.24
C ASN A 57 4.50 -12.22 -11.52
N ALA A 58 4.65 -12.50 -10.24
CA ALA A 58 3.62 -13.17 -9.47
C ALA A 58 2.42 -12.26 -9.27
N VAL A 59 1.26 -12.72 -9.71
CA VAL A 59 0.00 -11.99 -9.50
C VAL A 59 -0.49 -12.29 -8.08
N GLU A 60 -0.61 -11.27 -7.28
CA GLU A 60 -1.06 -11.42 -5.90
C GLU A 60 -2.49 -11.94 -5.86
N HIS A 61 -2.75 -12.87 -4.95
CA HIS A 61 -4.12 -13.32 -4.72
C HIS A 61 -4.93 -12.17 -4.10
N PRO A 62 -6.19 -11.97 -4.49
CA PRO A 62 -7.02 -10.90 -3.92
C PRO A 62 -7.09 -10.92 -2.39
N ARG A 63 -7.06 -12.11 -1.77
CA ARG A 63 -7.05 -12.23 -0.31
C ARG A 63 -5.77 -11.62 0.29
N LEU A 64 -4.61 -11.83 -0.35
CA LEU A 64 -3.36 -11.23 0.10
C LEU A 64 -3.42 -9.70 0.01
N VAL A 65 -3.96 -9.19 -1.09
CA VAL A 65 -4.17 -7.75 -1.28
C VAL A 65 -5.06 -7.21 -0.16
N ALA A 66 -6.17 -7.88 0.10
CA ALA A 66 -7.08 -7.48 1.18
C ALA A 66 -6.39 -7.48 2.54
N ASP A 67 -5.60 -8.50 2.86
CA ASP A 67 -4.88 -8.58 4.12
C ASP A 67 -3.89 -7.43 4.28
N ARG A 68 -3.20 -7.04 3.22
CA ARG A 68 -2.28 -5.90 3.22
C ARG A 68 -3.01 -4.59 3.50
N ILE A 69 -4.16 -4.39 2.86
CA ILE A 69 -5.00 -3.21 3.10
C ILE A 69 -5.47 -3.17 4.55
N ILE A 70 -5.93 -4.29 5.07
CA ILE A 70 -6.46 -4.39 6.43
C ILE A 70 -5.38 -4.11 7.47
N GLN A 71 -4.13 -4.55 7.23
CA GLN A 71 -3.02 -4.23 8.12
C GLN A 71 -2.86 -2.72 8.31
N PHE A 72 -2.90 -1.96 7.23
CA PHE A 72 -2.83 -0.50 7.31
C PHE A 72 -4.08 0.09 7.97
N ALA A 73 -5.25 -0.41 7.59
CA ALA A 73 -6.52 0.10 8.11
C ALA A 73 -6.65 -0.06 9.62
N GLU A 74 -6.15 -1.16 10.16
CA GLU A 74 -6.17 -1.40 11.62
C GLU A 74 -5.28 -0.42 12.38
N VAL A 75 -4.25 0.12 11.73
CA VAL A 75 -3.30 1.03 12.37
C VAL A 75 -3.72 2.49 12.21
N VAL A 76 -4.15 2.91 11.02
CA VAL A 76 -4.43 4.32 10.74
C VAL A 76 -5.92 4.65 10.57
N GLY A 77 -6.78 3.65 10.60
CA GLY A 77 -8.22 3.81 10.37
C GLY A 77 -8.59 3.47 8.93
N PRO A 78 -9.68 2.69 8.71
CA PRO A 78 -10.06 2.24 7.37
C PRO A 78 -10.42 3.37 6.41
N GLU A 79 -10.96 4.48 6.92
CA GLU A 79 -11.31 5.64 6.10
C GLU A 79 -10.08 6.41 5.59
N ASN A 80 -8.91 6.10 6.09
CA ASN A 80 -7.66 6.80 5.77
C ASN A 80 -6.74 6.01 4.81
N VAL A 81 -7.21 4.90 4.27
CA VAL A 81 -6.40 4.02 3.41
C VAL A 81 -7.03 3.90 2.03
N ILE A 82 -6.23 4.15 0.99
CA ILE A 82 -6.61 3.94 -0.40
C ILE A 82 -5.59 2.99 -1.02
N ALA A 83 -6.05 1.85 -1.50
CA ALA A 83 -5.18 0.83 -2.09
C ALA A 83 -4.51 1.35 -3.37
N SER A 84 -3.25 1.01 -3.54
CA SER A 84 -2.44 1.51 -4.64
C SER A 84 -1.47 0.42 -5.12
N THR A 85 -0.71 0.72 -6.17
CA THR A 85 0.42 -0.11 -6.60
C THR A 85 1.72 0.49 -6.08
N ASP A 86 2.75 -0.33 -5.93
CA ASP A 86 4.07 0.14 -5.48
C ASP A 86 4.62 1.22 -6.41
N CYS A 87 4.54 0.96 -7.72
CA CYS A 87 4.92 1.88 -8.78
C CYS A 87 4.06 1.58 -10.00
N GLY A 88 4.31 2.31 -11.09
CA GLY A 88 3.65 2.02 -12.36
C GLY A 88 3.96 0.60 -12.83
N LEU A 89 2.96 -0.09 -13.35
CA LEU A 89 3.07 -1.48 -13.78
C LEU A 89 3.52 -1.63 -15.23
N GLY A 90 3.56 -0.55 -16.00
CA GLY A 90 3.78 -0.60 -17.44
C GLY A 90 5.21 -0.79 -17.91
N GLY A 91 6.21 -0.55 -17.06
CA GLY A 91 7.60 -0.54 -17.46
C GLY A 91 8.31 -1.88 -17.38
N ARG A 92 7.85 -2.80 -16.56
CA ARG A 92 8.57 -4.06 -16.26
C ARG A 92 7.75 -5.31 -16.50
N LEU A 93 6.42 -5.19 -16.51
CA LEU A 93 5.54 -6.34 -16.56
C LEU A 93 4.92 -6.50 -17.95
N HIS A 94 4.72 -7.75 -18.35
CA HIS A 94 3.89 -8.02 -19.51
C HIS A 94 2.50 -7.42 -19.31
N PRO A 95 1.87 -6.81 -20.34
CA PRO A 95 0.56 -6.17 -20.17
C PRO A 95 -0.51 -7.07 -19.55
N GLN A 96 -0.53 -8.36 -19.88
CA GLN A 96 -1.50 -9.29 -19.30
C GLN A 96 -1.28 -9.48 -17.79
N ILE A 97 -0.02 -9.50 -17.35
CA ILE A 97 0.32 -9.61 -15.93
C ILE A 97 -0.07 -8.31 -15.22
N ALA A 98 0.21 -7.15 -15.82
CA ALA A 98 -0.18 -5.88 -15.26
C ALA A 98 -1.70 -5.77 -15.07
N TRP A 99 -2.47 -6.18 -16.07
CA TRP A 99 -3.93 -6.20 -15.97
C TRP A 99 -4.42 -7.14 -14.89
N ALA A 100 -3.83 -8.34 -14.79
CA ALA A 100 -4.19 -9.30 -13.75
C ALA A 100 -3.89 -8.75 -12.35
N LYS A 101 -2.79 -8.03 -12.20
CA LYS A 101 -2.45 -7.38 -10.92
C LYS A 101 -3.45 -6.28 -10.56
N LEU A 102 -3.86 -5.47 -11.54
CA LEU A 102 -4.87 -4.44 -11.31
C LEU A 102 -6.22 -5.05 -10.92
N GLN A 103 -6.57 -6.16 -11.54
CA GLN A 103 -7.79 -6.89 -11.19
C GLN A 103 -7.72 -7.43 -9.76
N SER A 104 -6.59 -7.99 -9.36
CA SER A 104 -6.37 -8.44 -7.98
C SER A 104 -6.45 -7.28 -7.00
N LEU A 105 -5.94 -6.12 -7.37
CA LEU A 105 -6.02 -4.92 -6.55
C LEU A 105 -7.48 -4.52 -6.29
N VAL A 106 -8.29 -4.47 -7.34
CA VAL A 106 -9.71 -4.10 -7.23
C VAL A 106 -10.49 -5.12 -6.41
N GLU A 107 -10.29 -6.41 -6.67
CA GLU A 107 -10.96 -7.47 -5.93
C GLU A 107 -10.53 -7.49 -4.47
N GLY A 108 -9.26 -7.29 -4.19
CA GLY A 108 -8.74 -7.21 -2.82
C GLY A 108 -9.28 -6.00 -2.07
N ALA A 109 -9.36 -4.87 -2.72
CA ALA A 109 -9.94 -3.66 -2.13
C ALA A 109 -11.42 -3.87 -1.81
N ASP A 110 -12.14 -4.57 -2.68
CA ASP A 110 -13.56 -4.89 -2.45
C ASP A 110 -13.74 -5.81 -1.23
N ILE A 111 -12.91 -6.85 -1.12
CA ILE A 111 -12.91 -7.75 0.04
C ILE A 111 -12.64 -6.96 1.32
N ALA A 112 -11.59 -6.13 1.32
CA ALA A 112 -11.22 -5.34 2.49
C ALA A 112 -12.35 -4.38 2.89
N THR A 113 -12.98 -3.73 1.92
CA THR A 113 -14.09 -2.82 2.17
C THR A 113 -15.24 -3.52 2.86
N ARG A 114 -15.59 -4.70 2.41
CA ARG A 114 -16.68 -5.48 3.01
C ARG A 114 -16.37 -5.91 4.43
N GLU A 115 -15.09 -6.21 4.73
CA GLU A 115 -14.70 -6.63 6.07
C GLU A 115 -14.54 -5.44 7.04
N LEU A 116 -14.18 -4.26 6.54
CA LEU A 116 -13.90 -3.09 7.37
C LEU A 116 -15.12 -2.19 7.57
N PHE A 117 -16.05 -2.24 6.65
CA PHE A 117 -17.27 -1.42 6.67
C PHE A 117 -18.51 -2.31 6.59
#